data_fc1daf553fa127b2ca66d28a380c58f7
#
_entry.id   fc1daf553fa127b2ca66d28a380c58f7
#
_cell.length_a   1.000
_cell.length_b   1.000
_cell.length_c   1.000
_cell.angle_alpha   90.00
_cell.angle_beta   90.00
_cell.angle_gamma   90.00
#
_symmetry.space_group_name_H-M   'P 1'
#
loop_
_entity.id
_entity.type
_entity.pdbx_description
1 polymer ?
#
loop_
_entity_poly.entity_id
_entity_poly.type
_entity_poly.pdbx_seq_one_letter_code
_entity_poly.pdbx_strand_id
1 'polypeptide(L)'
;MRVLIVGGTGNISTSIVQLLLDQEHDVTCFNRGERGTLPERVRHIQGDRNDREAFEQAMRKEPFDVAIDMICFNAEDAASSVRAFRGVKHFLQCSTVCTYGVDYDWLPVTEDHPMRPMTDYGRNKKAADDVYLRAYYDQGFPVTIVKPWTTYGPQMGLGRQIAREFSWLDRIRKGKPILVCGDGKAVHQFLHVDDAAKGFVGLLGKEAAMGQIYNLVNRGFISWEGHHRTVMKVLGREVELIGIPLRDLMASGVPDTENCQSIFAHNTIYSAEKLFRDVPEFQPIISLEAGVRQVIEAMDADGRIPDSDQLTWEDRLIEAQRAVGALGRPNYELGG
;
A
#
# COMPACT_ATOMS: atom_id res chain seq x y z
N MET A 1 17.59 20.61 -0.61
CA MET A 1 16.65 20.90 -1.73
C MET A 1 15.33 21.41 -1.16
N ARG A 2 14.60 22.23 -1.93
CA ARG A 2 13.21 22.59 -1.61
C ARG A 2 12.30 21.51 -2.18
N VAL A 3 11.68 20.73 -1.29
CA VAL A 3 10.85 19.58 -1.65
C VAL A 3 9.39 19.86 -1.30
N LEU A 4 8.52 19.73 -2.29
CA LEU A 4 7.08 19.79 -2.06
C LEU A 4 6.50 18.36 -2.02
N ILE A 5 5.62 18.12 -1.05
CA ILE A 5 4.83 16.87 -0.98
C ILE A 5 3.36 17.22 -1.07
N VAL A 6 2.68 16.74 -2.11
CA VAL A 6 1.23 16.80 -2.23
C VAL A 6 0.65 15.60 -1.50
N GLY A 7 0.02 15.82 -0.32
CA GLY A 7 -0.51 14.77 0.54
C GLY A 7 0.47 14.26 1.61
N GLY A 8 1.13 15.15 2.36
CA GLY A 8 2.21 14.83 3.32
C GLY A 8 1.81 14.13 4.63
N THR A 9 0.53 13.83 4.88
CA THR A 9 0.02 13.23 6.13
C THR A 9 -0.56 11.82 5.96
N GLY A 10 -0.24 11.15 4.86
CA GLY A 10 -0.67 9.77 4.59
C GLY A 10 0.31 8.71 5.12
N ASN A 11 -0.02 7.43 4.93
CA ASN A 11 0.74 6.29 5.45
C ASN A 11 2.24 6.34 5.08
N ILE A 12 2.57 6.43 3.78
CA ILE A 12 3.96 6.48 3.32
C ILE A 12 4.53 7.90 3.47
N SER A 13 3.72 8.91 3.18
CA SER A 13 4.21 10.29 3.11
C SER A 13 4.66 10.85 4.45
N THR A 14 4.12 10.40 5.57
CA THR A 14 4.60 10.78 6.91
C THR A 14 6.08 10.37 7.10
N SER A 15 6.43 9.15 6.71
CA SER A 15 7.81 8.66 6.77
C SER A 15 8.71 9.36 5.74
N ILE A 16 8.20 9.72 4.56
CA ILE A 16 8.94 10.52 3.57
C ILE A 16 9.26 11.91 4.16
N VAL A 17 8.25 12.57 4.75
CA VAL A 17 8.43 13.88 5.40
C VAL A 17 9.53 13.81 6.47
N GLN A 18 9.44 12.81 7.36
CA GLN A 18 10.42 12.66 8.44
C GLN A 18 11.84 12.43 7.88
N LEU A 19 11.99 11.53 6.93
CA LEU A 19 13.29 11.22 6.33
C LEU A 19 13.90 12.44 5.61
N LEU A 20 13.08 13.26 4.94
CA LEU A 20 13.54 14.50 4.30
C LEU A 20 13.99 15.55 5.33
N LEU A 21 13.30 15.66 6.45
CA LEU A 21 13.70 16.55 7.55
C LEU A 21 15.00 16.10 8.21
N ASP A 22 15.20 14.78 8.39
CA ASP A 22 16.40 14.20 8.95
C ASP A 22 17.62 14.41 8.02
N GLN A 23 17.37 14.53 6.71
CA GLN A 23 18.37 14.89 5.69
C GLN A 23 18.50 16.40 5.43
N GLU A 24 17.91 17.23 6.31
CA GLU A 24 18.02 18.70 6.26
C GLU A 24 17.46 19.32 4.97
N HIS A 25 16.44 18.71 4.36
CA HIS A 25 15.72 19.30 3.26
C HIS A 25 14.71 20.37 3.74
N ASP A 26 14.43 21.38 2.89
CA ASP A 26 13.36 22.34 3.08
C ASP A 26 12.06 21.72 2.58
N VAL A 27 11.20 21.28 3.50
CA VAL A 27 10.01 20.50 3.21
C VAL A 27 8.76 21.37 3.30
N THR A 28 7.99 21.37 2.23
CA THR A 28 6.65 21.94 2.16
C THR A 28 5.63 20.84 1.89
N CYS A 29 4.50 20.85 2.61
CA CYS A 29 3.39 19.97 2.33
C CYS A 29 2.16 20.74 1.86
N PHE A 30 1.49 20.22 0.84
CA PHE A 30 0.18 20.69 0.40
C PHE A 30 -0.88 19.65 0.76
N ASN A 31 -1.84 20.03 1.59
CA ASN A 31 -3.00 19.20 1.93
C ASN A 31 -4.13 20.04 2.54
N ARG A 32 -5.30 19.43 2.80
CA ARG A 32 -6.48 20.11 3.37
C ARG A 32 -6.36 20.46 4.86
N GLY A 33 -5.37 19.90 5.57
CA GLY A 33 -5.23 20.09 7.01
C GLY A 33 -6.24 19.30 7.86
N GLU A 34 -6.95 18.34 7.29
CA GLU A 34 -8.01 17.58 7.96
C GLU A 34 -7.53 16.31 8.66
N ARG A 35 -6.35 15.81 8.32
CA ARG A 35 -5.82 14.54 8.81
C ARG A 35 -4.37 14.65 9.22
N GLY A 36 -4.07 14.15 10.42
CA GLY A 36 -2.71 14.13 10.96
C GLY A 36 -2.15 15.54 11.21
N THR A 37 -1.02 15.60 11.88
CA THR A 37 -0.26 16.82 12.13
C THR A 37 1.05 16.80 11.38
N LEU A 38 1.45 17.94 10.85
CA LEU A 38 2.77 18.12 10.23
C LEU A 38 3.77 18.54 11.32
N PRO A 39 5.05 18.09 11.24
CA PRO A 39 6.11 18.59 12.11
C PRO A 39 6.26 20.13 11.98
N GLU A 40 6.62 20.82 13.07
CA GLU A 40 6.76 22.29 13.08
C GLU A 40 7.72 22.83 12.02
N ARG A 41 8.74 22.06 11.64
CA ARG A 41 9.71 22.43 10.59
C ARG A 41 9.16 22.34 9.17
N VAL A 42 7.96 21.78 8.99
CA VAL A 42 7.32 21.64 7.67
C VAL A 42 6.47 22.85 7.38
N ARG A 43 6.73 23.52 6.27
CA ARG A 43 5.84 24.56 5.79
C ARG A 43 4.55 23.96 5.24
N HIS A 44 3.41 24.46 5.64
CA HIS A 44 2.11 23.99 5.21
C HIS A 44 1.45 24.96 4.23
N ILE A 45 1.05 24.48 3.08
CA ILE A 45 0.16 25.15 2.15
C ILE A 45 -1.18 24.43 2.22
N GLN A 46 -2.18 25.06 2.83
CA GLN A 46 -3.51 24.47 2.94
C GLN A 46 -4.30 24.65 1.64
N GLY A 47 -4.91 23.58 1.15
CA GLY A 47 -5.76 23.60 -0.04
C GLY A 47 -6.28 22.21 -0.42
N ASP A 48 -7.27 22.21 -1.32
CA ASP A 48 -7.82 20.98 -1.90
C ASP A 48 -7.28 20.81 -3.33
N ARG A 49 -6.65 19.66 -3.63
CA ARG A 49 -6.19 19.40 -4.99
C ARG A 49 -7.32 19.22 -6.00
N ASN A 50 -8.56 18.92 -5.53
CA ASN A 50 -9.73 18.83 -6.41
C ASN A 50 -10.17 20.20 -6.93
N ASP A 51 -9.85 21.30 -6.21
CA ASP A 51 -9.87 22.65 -6.78
C ASP A 51 -8.60 22.85 -7.62
N ARG A 52 -8.63 22.31 -8.85
CA ARG A 52 -7.46 22.23 -9.71
C ARG A 52 -6.90 23.61 -10.07
N GLU A 53 -7.75 24.60 -10.24
CA GLU A 53 -7.32 25.97 -10.56
C GLU A 53 -6.55 26.58 -9.39
N ALA A 54 -7.09 26.55 -8.18
CA ALA A 54 -6.44 27.04 -6.98
C ALA A 54 -5.15 26.26 -6.68
N PHE A 55 -5.17 24.91 -6.85
CA PHE A 55 -3.99 24.06 -6.70
C PHE A 55 -2.87 24.47 -7.67
N GLU A 56 -3.17 24.59 -8.98
CA GLU A 56 -2.18 24.96 -10.00
C GLU A 56 -1.61 26.36 -9.75
N GLN A 57 -2.45 27.31 -9.34
CA GLN A 57 -2.01 28.68 -8.98
C GLN A 57 -1.09 28.65 -7.74
N ALA A 58 -1.45 27.89 -6.70
CA ALA A 58 -0.65 27.77 -5.49
C ALA A 58 0.74 27.18 -5.77
N MET A 59 0.81 26.14 -6.58
CA MET A 59 2.07 25.45 -6.93
C MET A 59 3.01 26.32 -7.79
N ARG A 60 2.46 27.22 -8.61
CA ARG A 60 3.26 28.14 -9.46
C ARG A 60 3.80 29.35 -8.71
N LYS A 61 3.28 29.68 -7.52
CA LYS A 61 3.72 30.87 -6.77
C LYS A 61 5.16 30.78 -6.29
N GLU A 62 5.64 29.57 -6.05
CA GLU A 62 6.98 29.33 -5.52
C GLU A 62 7.70 28.21 -6.28
N PRO A 63 9.00 28.37 -6.52
CA PRO A 63 9.79 27.33 -7.17
C PRO A 63 10.18 26.26 -6.17
N PHE A 64 9.87 25.00 -6.50
CA PHE A 64 10.37 23.82 -5.82
C PHE A 64 11.43 23.14 -6.69
N ASP A 65 12.43 22.53 -6.06
CA ASP A 65 13.43 21.75 -6.78
C ASP A 65 12.82 20.40 -7.20
N VAL A 66 12.08 19.78 -6.28
CA VAL A 66 11.41 18.48 -6.47
C VAL A 66 9.99 18.53 -5.93
N ALA A 67 9.08 17.81 -6.59
CA ALA A 67 7.73 17.57 -6.09
C ALA A 67 7.43 16.08 -6.03
N ILE A 68 6.73 15.64 -4.97
CA ILE A 68 6.26 14.27 -4.78
C ILE A 68 4.74 14.32 -4.67
N ASP A 69 4.01 13.70 -5.59
CA ASP A 69 2.55 13.64 -5.55
C ASP A 69 2.07 12.28 -5.01
N MET A 70 1.58 12.27 -3.78
CA MET A 70 1.09 11.08 -3.09
C MET A 70 -0.41 10.85 -3.29
N ILE A 71 -1.14 11.85 -3.82
CA ILE A 71 -2.61 11.85 -3.91
C ILE A 71 -3.15 12.14 -5.31
N CYS A 72 -2.39 11.87 -6.35
CA CYS A 72 -2.86 11.84 -7.72
C CYS A 72 -3.58 10.51 -7.99
N PHE A 73 -4.89 10.53 -8.16
CA PHE A 73 -5.69 9.30 -8.27
C PHE A 73 -6.24 9.01 -9.66
N ASN A 74 -6.17 9.94 -10.61
CA ASN A 74 -6.72 9.79 -11.96
C ASN A 74 -5.97 10.64 -13.01
N ALA A 75 -6.36 10.47 -14.28
CA ALA A 75 -5.74 11.18 -15.40
C ALA A 75 -5.89 12.71 -15.31
N GLU A 76 -7.00 13.20 -14.80
CA GLU A 76 -7.25 14.65 -14.69
C GLU A 76 -6.35 15.27 -13.61
N ASP A 77 -6.15 14.55 -12.52
CA ASP A 77 -5.20 14.92 -11.46
C ASP A 77 -3.78 14.99 -12.03
N ALA A 78 -3.38 14.00 -12.82
CA ALA A 78 -2.07 13.96 -13.46
C ALA A 78 -1.88 15.14 -14.42
N ALA A 79 -2.88 15.42 -15.27
CA ALA A 79 -2.83 16.57 -16.17
C ALA A 79 -2.73 17.92 -15.43
N SER A 80 -3.42 18.05 -14.32
CA SER A 80 -3.31 19.23 -13.45
C SER A 80 -1.90 19.35 -12.84
N SER A 81 -1.33 18.25 -12.33
CA SER A 81 0.04 18.24 -11.80
C SER A 81 1.08 18.60 -12.88
N VAL A 82 0.96 18.09 -14.09
CA VAL A 82 1.85 18.46 -15.22
C VAL A 82 1.80 19.97 -15.48
N ARG A 83 0.62 20.58 -15.42
CA ARG A 83 0.49 22.06 -15.58
C ARG A 83 1.00 22.83 -14.37
N ALA A 84 0.78 22.32 -13.17
CA ALA A 84 1.18 22.94 -11.91
C ALA A 84 2.70 22.99 -11.73
N PHE A 85 3.39 21.90 -12.11
CA PHE A 85 4.81 21.73 -11.85
C PHE A 85 5.71 21.94 -13.08
N ARG A 86 5.30 22.80 -14.01
CA ARG A 86 6.16 23.22 -15.11
C ARG A 86 7.43 23.87 -14.55
N GLY A 87 8.58 23.32 -14.90
CA GLY A 87 9.87 23.83 -14.46
C GLY A 87 10.41 23.24 -13.15
N VAL A 88 9.70 22.28 -12.52
CA VAL A 88 10.32 21.44 -11.49
C VAL A 88 11.46 20.60 -12.07
N LYS A 89 12.55 20.41 -11.31
CA LYS A 89 13.70 19.64 -11.78
C LYS A 89 13.44 18.14 -11.77
N HIS A 90 12.59 17.66 -10.87
CA HIS A 90 12.19 16.27 -10.79
C HIS A 90 10.82 16.14 -10.13
N PHE A 91 9.96 15.27 -10.67
CA PHE A 91 8.62 15.00 -10.16
C PHE A 91 8.45 13.50 -9.89
N LEU A 92 8.05 13.13 -8.68
CA LEU A 92 7.77 11.74 -8.32
C LEU A 92 6.25 11.54 -8.19
N GLN A 93 5.73 10.58 -8.95
CA GLN A 93 4.34 10.13 -8.86
C GLN A 93 4.26 8.87 -8.00
N CYS A 94 3.47 8.90 -6.94
CA CYS A 94 3.08 7.71 -6.21
C CYS A 94 1.93 7.01 -6.95
N SER A 95 2.27 5.98 -7.73
CA SER A 95 1.33 5.08 -8.40
C SER A 95 1.02 3.86 -7.52
N THR A 96 0.87 2.68 -8.11
CA THR A 96 0.61 1.40 -7.41
C THR A 96 0.88 0.21 -8.32
N VAL A 97 1.29 -0.92 -7.76
CA VAL A 97 1.36 -2.19 -8.50
C VAL A 97 -0.03 -2.75 -8.88
N CYS A 98 -1.12 -2.24 -8.30
CA CYS A 98 -2.49 -2.62 -8.72
C CYS A 98 -2.76 -2.32 -10.21
N THR A 99 -1.92 -1.53 -10.85
CA THR A 99 -1.97 -1.30 -12.31
C THR A 99 -1.65 -2.55 -13.13
N TYR A 100 -0.92 -3.52 -12.58
CA TYR A 100 -0.61 -4.79 -13.29
C TYR A 100 -1.77 -5.80 -13.24
N GLY A 101 -2.65 -5.72 -12.23
CA GLY A 101 -3.70 -6.73 -11.99
C GLY A 101 -3.17 -7.99 -11.33
N VAL A 102 -3.75 -9.15 -11.65
CA VAL A 102 -3.35 -10.47 -11.13
C VAL A 102 -3.22 -11.55 -12.20
N ASP A 103 -3.47 -11.19 -13.46
CA ASP A 103 -3.28 -12.06 -14.62
C ASP A 103 -1.87 -11.81 -15.18
N TYR A 104 -0.90 -12.57 -14.64
CA TYR A 104 0.52 -12.37 -14.90
C TYR A 104 1.04 -13.29 -15.97
N ASP A 105 1.82 -12.72 -16.92
CA ASP A 105 2.55 -13.48 -17.93
C ASP A 105 3.80 -14.15 -17.35
N TRP A 106 4.39 -13.54 -16.29
CA TRP A 106 5.54 -14.08 -15.53
C TRP A 106 5.57 -13.55 -14.09
N LEU A 107 6.29 -14.26 -13.22
CA LEU A 107 6.61 -13.88 -11.85
C LEU A 107 8.12 -14.01 -11.60
N PRO A 108 8.73 -13.11 -10.81
CA PRO A 108 8.13 -11.91 -10.24
C PRO A 108 7.80 -10.87 -11.32
N VAL A 109 6.77 -10.06 -11.09
CA VAL A 109 6.32 -9.00 -12.01
C VAL A 109 7.34 -7.86 -12.02
N THR A 110 7.89 -7.56 -13.19
CA THR A 110 8.84 -6.47 -13.45
C THR A 110 8.13 -5.23 -13.98
N GLU A 111 8.83 -4.10 -14.11
CA GLU A 111 8.24 -2.83 -14.54
C GLU A 111 7.80 -2.81 -16.01
N ASP A 112 8.31 -3.71 -16.82
CA ASP A 112 7.94 -3.91 -18.24
C ASP A 112 6.76 -4.88 -18.45
N HIS A 113 6.22 -5.46 -17.33
CA HIS A 113 5.05 -6.32 -17.42
C HIS A 113 3.81 -5.56 -17.92
N PRO A 114 2.99 -6.16 -18.81
CA PRO A 114 1.75 -5.55 -19.25
C PRO A 114 0.80 -5.16 -18.09
N MET A 115 0.22 -3.98 -18.18
CA MET A 115 -0.71 -3.46 -17.18
C MET A 115 -2.14 -3.86 -17.49
N ARG A 116 -2.76 -4.71 -16.65
CA ARG A 116 -4.12 -5.24 -16.78
C ARG A 116 -4.92 -5.01 -15.49
N PRO A 117 -5.17 -3.74 -15.09
CA PRO A 117 -5.79 -3.45 -13.80
C PRO A 117 -7.21 -4.00 -13.69
N MET A 118 -7.51 -4.65 -12.56
CA MET A 118 -8.82 -5.25 -12.29
C MET A 118 -9.77 -4.30 -11.55
N THR A 119 -9.25 -3.40 -10.74
CA THR A 119 -10.04 -2.47 -9.93
C THR A 119 -10.13 -1.09 -10.58
N ASP A 120 -11.16 -0.30 -10.23
CA ASP A 120 -11.26 1.11 -10.65
C ASP A 120 -10.06 1.93 -10.16
N TYR A 121 -9.61 1.65 -8.95
CA TYR A 121 -8.38 2.26 -8.43
C TYR A 121 -7.17 1.98 -9.33
N GLY A 122 -6.95 0.73 -9.69
CA GLY A 122 -5.86 0.35 -10.60
C GLY A 122 -6.00 0.98 -11.99
N ARG A 123 -7.21 1.00 -12.56
CA ARG A 123 -7.50 1.64 -13.86
C ARG A 123 -7.22 3.13 -13.84
N ASN A 124 -7.67 3.82 -12.80
CA ASN A 124 -7.48 5.26 -12.67
C ASN A 124 -6.00 5.63 -12.44
N LYS A 125 -5.27 4.84 -11.64
CA LYS A 125 -3.82 5.04 -11.46
C LYS A 125 -3.04 4.77 -12.74
N LYS A 126 -3.41 3.74 -13.52
CA LYS A 126 -2.81 3.50 -14.85
C LYS A 126 -3.06 4.68 -15.79
N ALA A 127 -4.27 5.20 -15.82
CA ALA A 127 -4.60 6.37 -16.65
C ALA A 127 -3.78 7.62 -16.25
N ALA A 128 -3.50 7.82 -14.97
CA ALA A 128 -2.59 8.86 -14.49
C ALA A 128 -1.15 8.61 -14.95
N ASP A 129 -0.65 7.38 -14.82
CA ASP A 129 0.69 6.98 -15.28
C ASP A 129 0.85 7.25 -16.79
N ASP A 130 -0.15 6.93 -17.60
CA ASP A 130 -0.14 7.16 -19.06
C ASP A 130 -0.04 8.66 -19.39
N VAL A 131 -0.72 9.54 -18.63
CA VAL A 131 -0.61 11.00 -18.79
C VAL A 131 0.80 11.50 -18.47
N TYR A 132 1.40 11.03 -17.39
CA TYR A 132 2.75 11.44 -17.00
C TYR A 132 3.82 10.96 -17.99
N LEU A 133 3.73 9.70 -18.44
CA LEU A 133 4.67 9.18 -19.43
C LEU A 133 4.55 9.92 -20.77
N ARG A 134 3.33 10.23 -21.20
CA ARG A 134 3.13 11.06 -22.39
C ARG A 134 3.73 12.46 -22.20
N ALA A 135 3.53 13.09 -21.05
CA ALA A 135 4.11 14.39 -20.75
C ALA A 135 5.65 14.36 -20.74
N TYR A 136 6.26 13.24 -20.29
CA TYR A 136 7.69 13.04 -20.38
C TYR A 136 8.17 13.00 -21.84
N TYR A 137 7.57 12.15 -22.68
CA TYR A 137 8.01 11.99 -24.08
C TYR A 137 7.71 13.20 -24.97
N ASP A 138 6.56 13.85 -24.76
CA ASP A 138 6.10 14.94 -25.63
C ASP A 138 6.62 16.31 -25.18
N GLN A 139 6.87 16.51 -23.88
CA GLN A 139 7.12 17.82 -23.29
C GLN A 139 8.38 17.86 -22.41
N GLY A 140 9.07 16.73 -22.20
CA GLY A 140 10.22 16.65 -21.32
C GLY A 140 9.87 16.82 -19.84
N PHE A 141 8.62 16.52 -19.42
CA PHE A 141 8.23 16.59 -18.00
C PHE A 141 9.00 15.57 -17.16
N PRO A 142 9.80 15.97 -16.16
CA PRO A 142 10.81 15.11 -15.54
C PRO A 142 10.22 14.15 -14.48
N VAL A 143 9.29 13.27 -14.89
CA VAL A 143 8.56 12.38 -13.98
C VAL A 143 9.30 11.06 -13.76
N THR A 144 9.27 10.58 -12.51
CA THR A 144 9.50 9.18 -12.13
C THR A 144 8.24 8.61 -11.50
N ILE A 145 7.82 7.43 -11.95
CA ILE A 145 6.63 6.74 -11.43
C ILE A 145 7.07 5.65 -10.44
N VAL A 146 6.62 5.75 -9.20
CA VAL A 146 6.91 4.77 -8.15
C VAL A 146 5.65 3.97 -7.86
N LYS A 147 5.74 2.64 -7.90
CA LYS A 147 4.62 1.71 -7.70
C LYS A 147 4.79 0.91 -6.40
N PRO A 148 4.32 1.46 -5.26
CA PRO A 148 4.29 0.69 -4.01
C PRO A 148 3.33 -0.50 -4.11
N TRP A 149 3.65 -1.57 -3.37
CA TRP A 149 2.72 -2.63 -3.03
C TRP A 149 2.17 -2.41 -1.61
N THR A 150 1.80 -3.47 -0.91
CA THR A 150 1.26 -3.33 0.45
C THR A 150 2.31 -2.76 1.40
N THR A 151 2.18 -1.47 1.64
CA THR A 151 2.92 -0.77 2.69
C THR A 151 2.10 -0.79 3.98
N TYR A 152 2.77 -0.99 5.09
CA TYR A 152 2.15 -0.97 6.42
C TYR A 152 2.97 -0.10 7.37
N GLY A 153 2.30 0.49 8.34
CA GLY A 153 2.94 1.38 9.31
C GLY A 153 1.93 1.91 10.33
N PRO A 154 2.39 2.68 11.33
CA PRO A 154 1.57 3.18 12.42
C PRO A 154 0.29 3.90 12.01
N GLN A 155 0.34 4.66 10.90
CA GLN A 155 -0.81 5.43 10.43
C GLN A 155 -1.94 4.57 9.86
N MET A 156 -1.61 3.51 9.11
CA MET A 156 -2.61 2.69 8.41
C MET A 156 -3.12 1.52 9.26
N GLY A 157 -2.26 0.97 10.11
CA GLY A 157 -2.54 -0.27 10.84
C GLY A 157 -2.14 -1.52 10.05
N LEU A 158 -2.57 -2.68 10.53
CA LEU A 158 -2.26 -4.00 9.98
C LEU A 158 -3.43 -4.55 9.16
N GLY A 159 -3.21 -4.71 7.86
CA GLY A 159 -4.15 -5.39 7.00
C GLY A 159 -4.25 -6.89 7.30
N ARG A 160 -5.43 -7.47 7.04
CA ARG A 160 -5.66 -8.92 6.94
C ARG A 160 -6.05 -9.29 5.51
N GLN A 161 -6.07 -10.58 5.21
CA GLN A 161 -6.38 -11.05 3.85
C GLN A 161 -7.80 -10.74 3.40
N ILE A 162 -8.79 -10.93 4.28
CA ILE A 162 -10.20 -11.07 3.87
C ILE A 162 -11.03 -9.79 3.96
N ALA A 163 -10.76 -8.88 4.90
CA ALA A 163 -11.57 -7.68 5.11
C ALA A 163 -10.72 -6.51 5.62
N ARG A 164 -11.20 -5.28 5.43
CA ARG A 164 -10.51 -4.06 5.86
C ARG A 164 -10.97 -3.62 7.24
N GLU A 165 -10.73 -4.45 8.26
CA GLU A 165 -11.05 -4.13 9.65
C GLU A 165 -10.01 -4.74 10.59
N PHE A 166 -9.97 -4.30 11.85
CA PHE A 166 -8.88 -4.63 12.79
C PHE A 166 -9.31 -5.51 13.97
N SER A 167 -10.57 -5.93 14.05
CA SER A 167 -11.06 -6.76 15.18
C SER A 167 -10.37 -8.12 15.28
N TRP A 168 -9.78 -8.59 14.18
CA TRP A 168 -9.03 -9.83 14.15
C TRP A 168 -7.82 -9.84 15.10
N LEU A 169 -7.24 -8.67 15.42
CA LEU A 169 -6.18 -8.53 16.43
C LEU A 169 -6.73 -8.80 17.84
N ASP A 170 -7.91 -8.29 18.16
CA ASP A 170 -8.59 -8.56 19.42
C ASP A 170 -9.06 -10.03 19.52
N ARG A 171 -9.50 -10.63 18.39
CA ARG A 171 -9.82 -12.07 18.33
C ARG A 171 -8.61 -12.92 18.72
N ILE A 172 -7.43 -12.63 18.20
CA ILE A 172 -6.21 -13.33 18.59
C ILE A 172 -5.96 -13.17 20.09
N ARG A 173 -6.06 -11.95 20.65
CA ARG A 173 -5.89 -11.68 22.07
C ARG A 173 -6.86 -12.47 22.95
N LYS A 174 -8.10 -12.63 22.49
CA LYS A 174 -9.15 -13.40 23.18
C LYS A 174 -9.05 -14.92 22.94
N GLY A 175 -8.14 -15.37 22.07
CA GLY A 175 -8.01 -16.80 21.74
C GLY A 175 -9.09 -17.32 20.81
N LYS A 176 -9.75 -16.43 20.07
CA LYS A 176 -10.75 -16.78 19.07
C LYS A 176 -10.09 -17.11 17.73
N PRO A 177 -10.59 -18.10 16.98
CA PRO A 177 -10.09 -18.39 15.65
C PRO A 177 -10.32 -17.22 14.70
N ILE A 178 -9.50 -17.13 13.63
CA ILE A 178 -9.65 -16.14 12.57
C ILE A 178 -9.76 -16.81 11.20
N LEU A 179 -10.45 -16.16 10.26
CA LEU A 179 -10.62 -16.63 8.90
C LEU A 179 -9.47 -16.21 7.99
N VAL A 180 -9.13 -17.09 7.04
CA VAL A 180 -8.28 -16.82 5.89
C VAL A 180 -8.97 -17.25 4.61
N CYS A 181 -8.71 -16.59 3.49
CA CYS A 181 -9.23 -17.01 2.19
C CYS A 181 -8.48 -18.24 1.68
N GLY A 182 -9.23 -19.26 1.26
CA GLY A 182 -8.65 -20.54 0.85
C GLY A 182 -7.91 -21.20 2.02
N ASP A 183 -6.67 -21.57 1.78
CA ASP A 183 -5.77 -22.14 2.79
C ASP A 183 -4.77 -21.12 3.37
N GLY A 184 -4.93 -19.83 3.02
CA GLY A 184 -4.03 -18.77 3.44
C GLY A 184 -2.63 -18.81 2.78
N LYS A 185 -2.40 -19.68 1.79
CA LYS A 185 -1.07 -19.86 1.17
C LYS A 185 -0.76 -18.86 0.06
N ALA A 186 -1.72 -18.08 -0.40
CA ALA A 186 -1.45 -17.00 -1.35
C ALA A 186 -0.32 -16.11 -0.84
N VAL A 187 0.72 -15.92 -1.66
CA VAL A 187 1.93 -15.18 -1.26
C VAL A 187 1.79 -13.69 -1.52
N HIS A 188 2.43 -12.91 -0.65
CA HIS A 188 2.33 -11.48 -0.62
C HIS A 188 3.64 -10.83 -0.15
N GLN A 189 3.85 -9.55 -0.46
CA GLN A 189 5.00 -8.79 0.00
C GLN A 189 4.53 -7.63 0.86
N PHE A 190 5.18 -7.44 1.99
CA PHE A 190 4.91 -6.34 2.93
C PHE A 190 6.15 -5.46 3.05
N LEU A 191 5.97 -4.15 2.95
CA LEU A 191 7.05 -3.18 3.09
C LEU A 191 6.69 -2.15 4.16
N HIS A 192 7.55 -2.00 5.17
CA HIS A 192 7.34 -0.98 6.19
C HIS A 192 7.47 0.42 5.58
N VAL A 193 6.66 1.36 6.04
CA VAL A 193 6.61 2.73 5.47
C VAL A 193 7.93 3.48 5.59
N ASP A 194 8.72 3.24 6.65
CA ASP A 194 10.03 3.88 6.81
C ASP A 194 11.05 3.33 5.80
N ASP A 195 10.96 2.04 5.46
CA ASP A 195 11.76 1.48 4.37
C ASP A 195 11.25 1.96 3.00
N ALA A 196 9.92 2.08 2.82
CA ALA A 196 9.35 2.62 1.60
C ALA A 196 9.79 4.08 1.33
N ALA A 197 9.89 4.90 2.38
CA ALA A 197 10.37 6.28 2.28
C ALA A 197 11.78 6.37 1.69
N LYS A 198 12.67 5.41 2.00
CA LYS A 198 14.04 5.37 1.43
C LYS A 198 14.02 5.23 -0.09
N GLY A 199 13.07 4.48 -0.64
CA GLY A 199 12.92 4.34 -2.09
C GLY A 199 12.49 5.66 -2.75
N PHE A 200 11.52 6.37 -2.18
CA PHE A 200 11.10 7.68 -2.70
C PHE A 200 12.23 8.71 -2.59
N VAL A 201 12.81 8.87 -1.39
CA VAL A 201 13.84 9.88 -1.14
C VAL A 201 15.12 9.59 -1.93
N GLY A 202 15.50 8.34 -2.05
CA GLY A 202 16.68 7.93 -2.82
C GLY A 202 16.56 8.16 -4.33
N LEU A 203 15.34 8.32 -4.87
CA LEU A 203 15.12 8.67 -6.28
C LEU A 203 15.23 10.18 -6.55
N LEU A 204 15.18 11.04 -5.52
CA LEU A 204 15.16 12.48 -5.71
C LEU A 204 16.39 13.00 -6.46
N GLY A 205 16.15 13.74 -7.53
CA GLY A 205 17.20 14.39 -8.33
C GLY A 205 18.01 13.43 -9.21
N LYS A 206 17.69 12.13 -9.26
CA LYS A 206 18.39 11.18 -10.15
C LYS A 206 17.87 11.34 -11.59
N GLU A 207 18.68 11.92 -12.47
CA GLU A 207 18.31 12.11 -13.90
C GLU A 207 17.98 10.79 -14.60
N ALA A 208 18.72 9.72 -14.31
CA ALA A 208 18.48 8.39 -14.89
C ALA A 208 17.13 7.79 -14.50
N ALA A 209 16.47 8.30 -13.46
CA ALA A 209 15.15 7.86 -13.04
C ALA A 209 14.01 8.57 -13.79
N MET A 210 14.27 9.67 -14.48
CA MET A 210 13.26 10.42 -15.20
C MET A 210 12.73 9.60 -16.40
N GLY A 211 11.42 9.57 -16.56
CA GLY A 211 10.74 8.74 -17.55
C GLY A 211 10.65 7.26 -17.17
N GLN A 212 11.10 6.88 -15.98
CA GLN A 212 11.14 5.50 -15.53
C GLN A 212 10.01 5.16 -14.56
N ILE A 213 9.67 3.86 -14.55
CA ILE A 213 8.78 3.24 -13.56
C ILE A 213 9.64 2.40 -12.62
N TYR A 214 9.31 2.41 -11.32
CA TYR A 214 9.94 1.59 -10.30
C TYR A 214 8.90 0.90 -9.43
N ASN A 215 8.97 -0.42 -9.32
CA ASN A 215 8.26 -1.16 -8.30
C ASN A 215 8.93 -0.91 -6.94
N LEU A 216 8.13 -0.59 -5.93
CA LEU A 216 8.60 -0.33 -4.57
C LEU A 216 8.06 -1.42 -3.64
N VAL A 217 8.83 -2.50 -3.50
CA VAL A 217 8.47 -3.69 -2.73
C VAL A 217 9.68 -4.24 -1.96
N ASN A 218 9.43 -5.06 -0.97
CA ASN A 218 10.46 -5.85 -0.30
C ASN A 218 10.93 -7.00 -1.22
N ARG A 219 12.16 -7.45 -1.07
CA ARG A 219 12.64 -8.68 -1.74
C ARG A 219 11.96 -9.93 -1.21
N GLY A 220 11.71 -9.97 0.10
CA GLY A 220 11.05 -11.09 0.74
C GLY A 220 9.55 -11.12 0.46
N PHE A 221 9.00 -12.33 0.43
CA PHE A 221 7.55 -12.55 0.39
C PHE A 221 7.16 -13.59 1.44
N ILE A 222 5.90 -13.56 1.85
CA ILE A 222 5.34 -14.47 2.86
C ILE A 222 3.90 -14.79 2.47
N SER A 223 3.40 -15.97 2.87
CA SER A 223 1.98 -16.27 2.71
C SER A 223 1.13 -15.46 3.69
N TRP A 224 -0.16 -15.30 3.41
CA TRP A 224 -1.07 -14.69 4.37
C TRP A 224 -1.15 -15.47 5.69
N GLU A 225 -1.08 -16.81 5.63
CA GLU A 225 -0.92 -17.62 6.85
C GLU A 225 0.32 -17.19 7.64
N GLY A 226 1.47 -17.08 6.98
CA GLY A 226 2.72 -16.66 7.61
C GLY A 226 2.63 -15.25 8.21
N HIS A 227 1.97 -14.32 7.52
CA HIS A 227 1.69 -12.99 8.06
C HIS A 227 0.84 -13.06 9.35
N HIS A 228 -0.28 -13.78 9.33
CA HIS A 228 -1.12 -13.93 10.52
C HIS A 228 -0.39 -14.61 11.68
N ARG A 229 0.43 -15.64 11.42
CA ARG A 229 1.27 -16.28 12.45
C ARG A 229 2.32 -15.34 13.01
N THR A 230 2.90 -14.45 12.18
CA THR A 230 3.82 -13.40 12.69
C THR A 230 3.10 -12.46 13.65
N VAL A 231 1.88 -12.07 13.34
CA VAL A 231 1.05 -11.23 14.23
C VAL A 231 0.71 -11.99 15.53
N MET A 232 0.34 -13.27 15.44
CA MET A 232 0.08 -14.12 16.61
C MET A 232 1.32 -14.22 17.52
N LYS A 233 2.51 -14.38 16.92
CA LYS A 233 3.78 -14.39 17.66
C LYS A 233 4.01 -13.08 18.42
N VAL A 234 3.77 -11.94 17.77
CA VAL A 234 3.92 -10.61 18.41
C VAL A 234 2.92 -10.43 19.54
N LEU A 235 1.67 -10.89 19.37
CA LEU A 235 0.63 -10.82 20.38
C LEU A 235 0.80 -11.88 21.49
N GLY A 236 1.74 -12.83 21.33
CA GLY A 236 2.03 -13.88 22.30
C GLY A 236 0.94 -14.95 22.41
N ARG A 237 0.10 -15.10 21.39
CA ARG A 237 -0.99 -16.08 21.42
C ARG A 237 -1.28 -16.64 20.03
N GLU A 238 -1.24 -17.96 19.90
CA GLU A 238 -1.68 -18.67 18.72
C GLU A 238 -3.18 -18.96 18.74
N VAL A 239 -3.83 -18.85 17.59
CA VAL A 239 -5.21 -19.23 17.36
C VAL A 239 -5.36 -20.05 16.08
N GLU A 240 -6.46 -20.75 15.95
CA GLU A 240 -6.78 -21.52 14.77
C GLU A 240 -7.02 -20.58 13.56
N LEU A 241 -6.44 -20.93 12.41
CA LEU A 241 -6.75 -20.34 11.13
C LEU A 241 -7.76 -21.23 10.41
N ILE A 242 -8.92 -20.68 10.07
CA ILE A 242 -9.98 -21.41 9.39
C ILE A 242 -10.11 -20.89 7.97
N GLY A 243 -9.97 -21.80 7.00
CA GLY A 243 -10.08 -21.50 5.59
C GLY A 243 -11.53 -21.31 5.15
N ILE A 244 -11.80 -20.25 4.37
CA ILE A 244 -13.07 -20.06 3.67
C ILE A 244 -12.82 -19.95 2.17
N PRO A 245 -13.50 -20.75 1.31
CA PRO A 245 -13.39 -20.59 -0.15
C PRO A 245 -13.75 -19.18 -0.57
N LEU A 246 -13.00 -18.60 -1.54
CA LEU A 246 -13.24 -17.24 -2.03
C LEU A 246 -14.70 -17.03 -2.46
N ARG A 247 -15.27 -18.00 -3.18
CA ARG A 247 -16.67 -17.93 -3.62
C ARG A 247 -17.64 -17.77 -2.44
N ASP A 248 -17.42 -18.52 -1.37
CA ASP A 248 -18.30 -18.53 -0.20
C ASP A 248 -18.11 -17.24 0.63
N LEU A 249 -16.88 -16.73 0.71
CA LEU A 249 -16.61 -15.41 1.29
C LEU A 249 -17.36 -14.30 0.53
N MET A 250 -17.31 -14.30 -0.81
CA MET A 250 -18.03 -13.32 -1.61
C MET A 250 -19.56 -13.43 -1.45
N ALA A 251 -20.08 -14.64 -1.36
CA ALA A 251 -21.52 -14.88 -1.15
C ALA A 251 -22.00 -14.50 0.25
N SER A 252 -21.10 -14.38 1.23
CA SER A 252 -21.45 -14.08 2.63
C SER A 252 -21.95 -12.66 2.89
N GLY A 253 -21.68 -11.72 1.97
CA GLY A 253 -22.01 -10.31 2.12
C GLY A 253 -21.18 -9.56 3.16
N VAL A 254 -20.03 -10.10 3.59
CA VAL A 254 -19.10 -9.38 4.45
C VAL A 254 -18.58 -8.15 3.71
N PRO A 255 -18.64 -6.94 4.31
CA PRO A 255 -18.16 -5.73 3.67
C PRO A 255 -16.63 -5.70 3.52
N ASP A 256 -16.16 -4.83 2.64
CA ASP A 256 -14.73 -4.54 2.43
C ASP A 256 -13.87 -5.76 2.02
N THR A 257 -14.47 -6.72 1.30
CA THR A 257 -13.80 -7.93 0.80
C THR A 257 -13.25 -7.80 -0.64
N GLU A 258 -13.43 -6.67 -1.29
CA GLU A 258 -13.06 -6.43 -2.69
C GLU A 258 -11.55 -6.62 -2.92
N ASN A 259 -10.72 -6.22 -1.97
CA ASN A 259 -9.26 -6.43 -2.06
C ASN A 259 -8.90 -7.92 -1.98
N CYS A 260 -9.63 -8.71 -1.18
CA CYS A 260 -9.44 -10.15 -1.16
C CYS A 260 -9.76 -10.75 -2.53
N GLN A 261 -10.93 -10.43 -3.07
CA GLN A 261 -11.38 -10.93 -4.36
C GLN A 261 -10.44 -10.55 -5.50
N SER A 262 -10.06 -9.26 -5.55
CA SER A 262 -9.32 -8.71 -6.70
C SER A 262 -7.82 -8.98 -6.65
N ILE A 263 -7.25 -9.20 -5.44
CA ILE A 263 -5.80 -9.19 -5.26
C ILE A 263 -5.32 -10.22 -4.23
N PHE A 264 -5.83 -10.19 -2.97
CA PHE A 264 -5.19 -10.91 -1.87
C PHE A 264 -5.45 -12.43 -1.87
N ALA A 265 -6.43 -12.90 -2.64
CA ALA A 265 -6.64 -14.33 -2.88
C ALA A 265 -5.64 -14.92 -3.92
N HIS A 266 -4.83 -14.07 -4.57
CA HIS A 266 -3.90 -14.46 -5.62
C HIS A 266 -2.44 -14.35 -5.15
N ASN A 267 -1.54 -15.08 -5.80
CA ASN A 267 -0.11 -14.93 -5.58
C ASN A 267 0.37 -13.61 -6.22
N THR A 268 0.96 -12.74 -5.42
CA THR A 268 1.41 -11.42 -5.86
C THR A 268 2.87 -11.22 -5.48
N ILE A 269 3.77 -11.35 -6.47
CA ILE A 269 5.22 -11.18 -6.29
C ILE A 269 5.72 -10.21 -7.35
N TYR A 270 6.27 -9.08 -6.91
CA TYR A 270 6.84 -8.04 -7.77
C TYR A 270 8.35 -7.96 -7.56
N SER A 271 9.07 -7.59 -8.62
CA SER A 271 10.51 -7.35 -8.56
C SER A 271 10.79 -5.87 -8.30
N ALA A 272 11.64 -5.56 -7.34
CA ALA A 272 12.21 -4.23 -7.13
C ALA A 272 13.71 -4.19 -7.50
N GLU A 273 14.22 -5.15 -8.27
CA GLU A 273 15.66 -5.22 -8.59
C GLU A 273 16.15 -3.98 -9.35
N LYS A 274 15.28 -3.36 -10.16
CA LYS A 274 15.58 -2.08 -10.79
C LYS A 274 15.80 -0.99 -9.75
N LEU A 275 14.93 -0.88 -8.76
CA LEU A 275 15.06 0.11 -7.70
C LEU A 275 16.31 -0.16 -6.84
N PHE A 276 16.57 -1.40 -6.46
CA PHE A 276 17.78 -1.77 -5.69
C PHE A 276 19.09 -1.44 -6.40
N ARG A 277 19.11 -1.60 -7.72
CA ARG A 277 20.27 -1.26 -8.55
C ARG A 277 20.49 0.25 -8.64
N ASP A 278 19.41 1.01 -8.88
CA ASP A 278 19.48 2.44 -9.20
C ASP A 278 19.45 3.32 -7.92
N VAL A 279 19.02 2.75 -6.80
CA VAL A 279 18.91 3.40 -5.48
C VAL A 279 19.55 2.51 -4.41
N PRO A 280 20.87 2.49 -4.27
CA PRO A 280 21.57 1.68 -3.27
C PRO A 280 21.15 2.00 -1.82
N GLU A 281 20.63 3.21 -1.58
CA GLU A 281 20.12 3.68 -0.30
C GLU A 281 18.81 2.95 0.10
N PHE A 282 18.10 2.41 -0.88
CA PHE A 282 16.90 1.60 -0.63
C PHE A 282 17.27 0.23 -0.09
N GLN A 283 17.42 0.16 1.23
CA GLN A 283 17.71 -1.07 1.96
C GLN A 283 16.57 -1.31 2.96
N PRO A 284 15.59 -2.17 2.63
CA PRO A 284 14.57 -2.60 3.58
C PRO A 284 15.23 -3.43 4.69
N ILE A 285 15.22 -2.91 5.91
CA ILE A 285 15.86 -3.54 7.08
C ILE A 285 14.86 -3.86 8.19
N ILE A 286 13.67 -3.29 8.14
CA ILE A 286 12.65 -3.52 9.17
C ILE A 286 12.00 -4.88 8.91
N SER A 287 12.26 -5.82 9.83
CA SER A 287 11.63 -7.15 9.74
C SER A 287 10.12 -7.04 9.92
N LEU A 288 9.36 -7.99 9.33
CA LEU A 288 7.90 -8.01 9.48
C LEU A 288 7.50 -8.05 10.96
N GLU A 289 8.19 -8.82 11.79
CA GLU A 289 7.90 -8.93 13.23
C GLU A 289 8.11 -7.58 13.95
N ALA A 290 9.22 -6.88 13.66
CA ALA A 290 9.51 -5.58 14.27
C ALA A 290 8.48 -4.52 13.84
N GLY A 291 8.16 -4.46 12.56
CA GLY A 291 7.17 -3.52 12.05
C GLY A 291 5.75 -3.83 12.55
N VAL A 292 5.35 -5.10 12.63
CA VAL A 292 4.07 -5.53 13.22
C VAL A 292 3.96 -5.06 14.67
N ARG A 293 5.01 -5.24 15.47
CA ARG A 293 5.05 -4.78 16.86
C ARG A 293 4.82 -3.28 16.96
N GLN A 294 5.56 -2.49 16.21
CA GLN A 294 5.43 -1.03 16.17
C GLN A 294 4.01 -0.58 15.80
N VAL A 295 3.40 -1.24 14.81
CA VAL A 295 2.05 -0.90 14.38
C VAL A 295 1.01 -1.25 15.43
N ILE A 296 1.12 -2.42 16.08
CA ILE A 296 0.20 -2.82 17.14
C ILE A 296 0.29 -1.87 18.32
N GLU A 297 1.51 -1.48 18.75
CA GLU A 297 1.72 -0.50 19.84
C GLU A 297 1.06 0.85 19.50
N ALA A 298 1.20 1.34 18.28
CA ALA A 298 0.54 2.56 17.84
C ALA A 298 -1.00 2.43 17.80
N MET A 299 -1.51 1.30 17.31
CA MET A 299 -2.95 1.05 17.26
C MET A 299 -3.57 0.94 18.68
N ASP A 300 -2.84 0.37 19.63
CA ASP A 300 -3.25 0.31 21.04
C ASP A 300 -3.28 1.70 21.67
N ALA A 301 -2.22 2.48 21.45
CA ALA A 301 -2.15 3.85 21.99
C ALA A 301 -3.28 4.75 21.50
N ASP A 302 -3.70 4.54 20.24
CA ASP A 302 -4.78 5.31 19.59
C ASP A 302 -6.18 4.70 19.80
N GLY A 303 -6.30 3.53 20.46
CA GLY A 303 -7.57 2.83 20.64
C GLY A 303 -8.24 2.37 19.33
N ARG A 304 -7.44 2.02 18.31
CA ARG A 304 -7.95 1.67 16.95
C ARG A 304 -8.31 0.20 16.76
N ILE A 305 -8.11 -0.65 17.76
CA ILE A 305 -8.45 -2.08 17.69
C ILE A 305 -9.86 -2.26 18.27
N PRO A 306 -10.87 -2.61 17.44
CA PRO A 306 -12.25 -2.77 17.89
C PRO A 306 -12.41 -4.01 18.76
N ASP A 307 -13.39 -3.98 19.66
CA ASP A 307 -13.82 -5.15 20.42
C ASP A 307 -14.49 -6.17 19.48
N SER A 308 -13.84 -7.33 19.33
CA SER A 308 -14.31 -8.40 18.45
C SER A 308 -15.64 -9.03 18.88
N ASP A 309 -16.06 -8.86 20.15
CA ASP A 309 -17.35 -9.37 20.62
C ASP A 309 -18.53 -8.57 20.08
N GLN A 310 -18.27 -7.37 19.57
CA GLN A 310 -19.27 -6.54 18.90
C GLN A 310 -19.43 -6.86 17.40
N LEU A 311 -18.53 -7.69 16.81
CA LEU A 311 -18.47 -7.99 15.39
C LEU A 311 -18.62 -9.51 15.15
N THR A 312 -19.85 -9.97 15.10
CA THR A 312 -20.19 -11.41 15.07
C THR A 312 -20.15 -12.07 13.69
N TRP A 313 -19.85 -11.33 12.63
CA TRP A 313 -19.87 -11.86 11.26
C TRP A 313 -18.84 -13.01 11.09
N GLU A 314 -17.68 -12.89 11.70
CA GLU A 314 -16.61 -13.89 11.58
C GLU A 314 -16.96 -15.17 12.34
N ASP A 315 -17.59 -15.07 13.52
CA ASP A 315 -18.05 -16.24 14.27
C ASP A 315 -19.08 -17.05 13.48
N ARG A 316 -20.03 -16.39 12.82
CA ARG A 316 -21.06 -17.05 11.97
C ARG A 316 -20.44 -17.80 10.80
N LEU A 317 -19.43 -17.21 10.13
CA LEU A 317 -18.75 -17.88 9.01
C LEU A 317 -17.88 -19.04 9.48
N ILE A 318 -17.23 -18.92 10.62
CA ILE A 318 -16.45 -19.98 11.24
C ILE A 318 -17.35 -21.18 11.60
N GLU A 319 -18.52 -20.94 12.21
CA GLU A 319 -19.49 -21.98 12.51
C GLU A 319 -19.96 -22.67 11.24
N ALA A 320 -20.26 -21.92 10.17
CA ALA A 320 -20.65 -22.49 8.88
C ALA A 320 -19.55 -23.36 8.27
N GLN A 321 -18.29 -22.91 8.28
CA GLN A 321 -17.16 -23.70 7.76
C GLN A 321 -16.92 -24.99 8.58
N ARG A 322 -17.07 -24.93 9.89
CA ARG A 322 -16.97 -26.10 10.78
C ARG A 322 -18.10 -27.10 10.51
N ALA A 323 -19.32 -26.62 10.28
CA ALA A 323 -20.45 -27.48 9.93
C ALA A 323 -20.22 -28.22 8.61
N VAL A 324 -19.66 -27.55 7.59
CA VAL A 324 -19.27 -28.21 6.32
C VAL A 324 -18.19 -29.26 6.56
N GLY A 325 -17.17 -28.94 7.38
CA GLY A 325 -16.11 -29.90 7.74
C GLY A 325 -16.62 -31.14 8.49
N ALA A 326 -17.70 -30.99 9.27
CA ALA A 326 -18.32 -32.07 10.02
C ALA A 326 -19.17 -33.04 9.17
N LEU A 327 -19.53 -32.67 7.93
CA LEU A 327 -20.27 -33.53 7.01
C LEU A 327 -19.50 -34.80 6.60
N GLY A 328 -18.27 -34.95 7.05
CA GLY A 328 -17.42 -36.10 6.83
C GLY A 328 -16.88 -36.19 5.41
N ARG A 329 -15.66 -36.70 5.26
CA ARG A 329 -15.21 -37.19 3.96
C ARG A 329 -16.09 -38.42 3.62
N PRO A 330 -16.72 -38.48 2.45
CA PRO A 330 -17.32 -39.74 2.04
C PRO A 330 -16.22 -40.81 2.14
N ASN A 331 -16.53 -41.90 2.85
CA ASN A 331 -15.66 -43.09 2.86
C ASN A 331 -15.61 -43.62 1.41
N TYR A 332 -14.65 -43.12 0.63
CA TYR A 332 -14.24 -43.85 -0.56
C TYR A 332 -13.48 -45.09 -0.06
N GLU A 333 -14.20 -46.19 0.20
CA GLU A 333 -13.60 -47.48 0.18
C GLU A 333 -13.11 -47.68 -1.27
N LEU A 334 -11.81 -47.54 -1.45
CA LEU A 334 -11.14 -48.05 -2.65
C LEU A 334 -11.36 -49.58 -2.59
N GLY A 335 -12.41 -50.07 -3.27
CA GLY A 335 -12.65 -51.49 -3.47
C GLY A 335 -11.35 -52.09 -4.04
N GLY A 336 -10.79 -53.06 -3.28
CA GLY A 336 -9.60 -53.81 -3.66
C GLY A 336 -9.83 -54.69 -4.88
#